data_15f0845711d8b28ec141662c9788791b
#
_entry.id   15f0845711d8b28ec141662c9788791b
#
_cell.length_a   1.000
_cell.length_b   1.000
_cell.length_c   1.000
_cell.angle_alpha   90.00
_cell.angle_beta   90.00
_cell.angle_gamma   90.00
#
_symmetry.space_group_name_H-M   'P 1'
#
loop_
_entity.id
_entity.type
_entity.pdbx_description
1 polymer ?
#
loop_
_entity_poly.entity_id
_entity_poly.type
_entity_poly.pdbx_seq_one_letter_code
_entity_poly.pdbx_strand_id
1 'polypeptide(L)'
;TGVTSLAVAIGTAHGVYKGVPKLDLDRLAEIRKVVDIPLVLHGASGLSEEAVVESIKRGICKVNFATELRIAYTDGVKEFLAANPDAFDPKKYGKVAMEHVKAIVETRMKMCGCTDRV
;
A
#
# COMPACT_ATOMS: atom_id res chain seq x y z
N THR A 1 16.56 1.28 22.43
CA THR A 1 17.23 1.34 21.11
C THR A 1 17.14 2.71 20.46
N GLY A 2 16.25 3.60 20.90
CA GLY A 2 16.08 4.94 20.34
C GLY A 2 15.37 4.98 18.98
N VAL A 3 14.70 3.90 18.56
CA VAL A 3 13.87 3.90 17.34
C VAL A 3 12.63 4.77 17.53
N THR A 4 12.22 5.48 16.48
CA THR A 4 11.09 6.43 16.51
C THR A 4 9.78 5.83 15.98
N SER A 5 9.84 4.68 15.34
CA SER A 5 8.68 3.89 14.89
C SER A 5 9.06 2.42 14.76
N LEU A 6 8.08 1.53 14.82
CA LEU A 6 8.29 0.08 14.76
C LEU A 6 7.37 -0.58 13.73
N ALA A 7 7.96 -1.24 12.75
CA ALA A 7 7.22 -2.13 11.85
C ALA A 7 7.06 -3.51 12.50
N VAL A 8 5.82 -3.95 12.68
CA VAL A 8 5.49 -5.19 13.38
C VAL A 8 5.09 -6.29 12.41
N ALA A 9 5.47 -7.53 12.73
CA ALA A 9 5.09 -8.72 11.97
C ALA A 9 3.77 -9.28 12.52
N ILE A 10 2.69 -9.08 11.79
CA ILE A 10 1.34 -9.56 12.14
C ILE A 10 0.70 -10.40 11.03
N GLY A 11 1.52 -11.03 10.17
CA GLY A 11 1.05 -11.91 9.10
C GLY A 11 1.07 -11.29 7.71
N THR A 12 1.66 -10.11 7.52
CA THR A 12 1.90 -9.52 6.20
C THR A 12 3.18 -10.05 5.56
N ALA A 13 3.22 -10.04 4.22
CA ALA A 13 4.41 -10.32 3.41
C ALA A 13 4.55 -9.28 2.29
N HIS A 14 5.77 -9.12 1.79
CA HIS A 14 6.03 -8.25 0.64
C HIS A 14 5.77 -8.99 -0.68
N GLY A 15 5.35 -8.25 -1.72
CA GLY A 15 5.12 -8.79 -3.04
C GLY A 15 3.66 -9.16 -3.29
N VAL A 16 3.44 -10.06 -4.25
CA VAL A 16 2.10 -10.55 -4.61
C VAL A 16 1.75 -11.73 -3.71
N TYR A 17 0.63 -11.65 -3.02
CA TYR A 17 0.12 -12.75 -2.21
C TYR A 17 -0.33 -13.93 -3.07
N LYS A 18 0.03 -15.16 -2.66
CA LYS A 18 -0.44 -16.40 -3.30
C LYS A 18 -1.81 -16.87 -2.79
N GLY A 19 -2.37 -16.18 -1.80
CA GLY A 19 -3.67 -16.48 -1.18
C GLY A 19 -4.17 -15.28 -0.40
N VAL A 20 -5.30 -15.41 0.29
CA VAL A 20 -5.86 -14.33 1.12
C VAL A 20 -5.01 -14.20 2.39
N PRO A 21 -4.33 -13.05 2.60
CA PRO A 21 -3.55 -12.85 3.81
C PRO A 21 -4.47 -12.73 5.03
N LYS A 22 -4.10 -13.40 6.12
CA LYS A 22 -4.81 -13.33 7.40
C LYS A 22 -3.93 -12.61 8.41
N LEU A 23 -4.37 -11.42 8.83
CA LEU A 23 -3.67 -10.64 9.85
C LEU A 23 -4.03 -11.11 11.27
N ASP A 24 -3.04 -11.15 12.15
CA ASP A 24 -3.22 -11.34 13.58
C ASP A 24 -3.47 -9.99 14.25
N LEU A 25 -4.72 -9.53 14.15
CA LEU A 25 -5.15 -8.25 14.71
C LEU A 25 -5.17 -8.24 16.23
N ASP A 26 -5.35 -9.40 16.87
CA ASP A 26 -5.32 -9.49 18.33
C ASP A 26 -3.87 -9.34 18.83
N ARG A 27 -2.92 -9.95 18.14
CA ARG A 27 -1.49 -9.71 18.36
C ARG A 27 -1.10 -8.24 18.18
N LEU A 28 -1.64 -7.57 17.17
CA LEU A 28 -1.42 -6.13 16.98
C LEU A 28 -1.92 -5.33 18.20
N ALA A 29 -3.10 -5.64 18.71
CA ALA A 29 -3.65 -4.96 19.89
C ALA A 29 -2.81 -5.23 21.16
N GLU A 30 -2.26 -6.44 21.33
CA GLU A 30 -1.33 -6.75 22.42
C GLU A 30 -0.03 -5.96 22.30
N ILE A 31 0.56 -5.89 21.12
CA ILE A 31 1.78 -5.10 20.85
C ILE A 31 1.53 -3.63 21.18
N ARG A 32 0.41 -3.07 20.75
CA ARG A 32 0.08 -1.66 21.00
C ARG A 32 0.00 -1.31 22.48
N LYS A 33 -0.40 -2.26 23.36
CA LYS A 33 -0.46 -2.04 24.80
C LYS A 33 0.92 -1.87 25.45
N VAL A 34 1.97 -2.41 24.85
CA VAL A 34 3.33 -2.44 25.42
C VAL A 34 4.35 -1.61 24.62
N VAL A 35 3.93 -1.04 23.49
CA VAL A 35 4.79 -0.23 22.61
C VAL A 35 4.15 1.15 22.44
N ASP A 36 4.81 2.19 22.95
CA ASP A 36 4.31 3.56 22.92
C ASP A 36 4.62 4.30 21.60
N ILE A 37 5.68 3.89 20.89
CA ILE A 37 6.07 4.52 19.60
C ILE A 37 5.10 4.14 18.48
N PRO A 38 5.01 4.96 17.41
CA PRO A 38 4.16 4.68 16.24
C PRO A 38 4.42 3.32 15.62
N LEU A 39 3.36 2.58 15.34
CA LEU A 39 3.41 1.28 14.65
C LEU A 39 3.22 1.42 13.14
N VAL A 40 3.94 0.61 12.39
CA VAL A 40 3.97 0.63 10.92
C VAL A 40 3.52 -0.72 10.36
N LEU A 41 2.65 -0.71 9.35
CA LEU A 41 2.25 -1.87 8.59
C LEU A 41 3.01 -1.92 7.26
N HIS A 42 3.88 -2.93 7.10
CA HIS A 42 4.53 -3.26 5.84
C HIS A 42 3.72 -4.31 5.07
N GLY A 43 3.99 -4.44 3.75
CA GLY A 43 3.38 -5.46 2.93
C GLY A 43 1.86 -5.32 2.76
N ALA A 44 1.35 -4.10 2.76
CA ALA A 44 -0.09 -3.85 2.69
C ALA A 44 -0.68 -3.99 1.26
N SER A 45 0.14 -4.03 0.21
CA SER A 45 -0.34 -4.28 -1.15
C SER A 45 -1.02 -5.64 -1.26
N GLY A 46 -2.30 -5.67 -1.62
CA GLY A 46 -3.10 -6.90 -1.71
C GLY A 46 -3.86 -7.27 -0.44
N LEU A 47 -3.79 -6.47 0.62
CA LEU A 47 -4.71 -6.57 1.76
C LEU A 47 -6.10 -6.02 1.38
N SER A 48 -7.14 -6.56 1.99
CA SER A 48 -8.48 -5.98 1.88
C SER A 48 -8.56 -4.62 2.59
N GLU A 49 -9.50 -3.78 2.18
CA GLU A 49 -9.75 -2.49 2.81
C GLU A 49 -10.06 -2.65 4.31
N GLU A 50 -10.90 -3.62 4.66
CA GLU A 50 -11.27 -3.91 6.04
C GLU A 50 -10.05 -4.27 6.89
N ALA A 51 -9.12 -5.08 6.35
CA ALA A 51 -7.92 -5.47 7.08
C ALA A 51 -7.00 -4.28 7.37
N VAL A 52 -6.86 -3.35 6.42
CA VAL A 52 -6.07 -2.13 6.61
C VAL A 52 -6.75 -1.19 7.60
N VAL A 53 -8.05 -0.94 7.44
CA VAL A 53 -8.82 -0.05 8.32
C VAL A 53 -8.82 -0.58 9.76
N GLU A 54 -9.02 -1.89 9.96
CA GLU A 54 -8.95 -2.50 11.30
C GLU A 54 -7.55 -2.42 11.90
N SER A 55 -6.50 -2.55 11.10
CA SER A 55 -5.13 -2.36 11.58
C SER A 55 -4.89 -0.93 12.06
N ILE A 56 -5.41 0.07 11.35
CA ILE A 56 -5.32 1.49 11.73
C ILE A 56 -6.07 1.74 13.04
N LYS A 57 -7.30 1.24 13.19
CA LYS A 57 -8.08 1.34 14.43
C LYS A 57 -7.34 0.73 15.63
N ARG A 58 -6.52 -0.30 15.41
CA ARG A 58 -5.74 -0.99 16.45
C ARG A 58 -4.34 -0.40 16.66
N GLY A 59 -4.04 0.76 16.07
CA GLY A 59 -2.86 1.56 16.40
C GLY A 59 -1.77 1.61 15.34
N ILE A 60 -2.00 1.11 14.13
CA ILE A 60 -1.11 1.39 12.99
C ILE A 60 -1.22 2.86 12.62
N CYS A 61 -0.08 3.54 12.56
CA CYS A 61 0.02 4.97 12.25
C CYS A 61 0.56 5.23 10.83
N LYS A 62 1.20 4.23 10.20
CA LYS A 62 1.78 4.31 8.86
C LYS A 62 1.59 3.00 8.11
N VAL A 63 1.16 3.08 6.86
CA VAL A 63 0.98 1.91 5.98
C VAL A 63 1.84 2.07 4.73
N ASN A 64 2.55 1.01 4.33
CA ASN A 64 3.40 1.02 3.15
C ASN A 64 2.78 0.19 2.01
N PHE A 65 2.56 0.87 0.88
CA PHE A 65 2.12 0.27 -0.38
C PHE A 65 3.23 0.40 -1.42
N ALA A 66 3.54 -0.66 -2.16
CA ALA A 66 4.56 -0.63 -3.20
C ALA A 66 4.20 -1.50 -4.41
N THR A 67 3.90 -2.78 -4.20
CA THR A 67 3.74 -3.76 -5.29
C THR A 67 2.61 -3.36 -6.24
N GLU A 68 1.46 -2.96 -5.73
CA GLU A 68 0.32 -2.54 -6.55
C GLU A 68 0.61 -1.28 -7.37
N LEU A 69 1.43 -0.34 -6.85
CA LEU A 69 1.82 0.85 -7.61
C LEU A 69 2.72 0.50 -8.80
N ARG A 70 3.61 -0.49 -8.60
CA ARG A 70 4.47 -1.01 -9.68
C ARG A 70 3.66 -1.73 -10.75
N ILE A 71 2.66 -2.51 -10.33
CA ILE A 71 1.73 -3.19 -11.24
C ILE A 71 0.95 -2.15 -12.05
N ALA A 72 0.32 -1.17 -11.39
CA ALA A 72 -0.44 -0.11 -12.03
C ALA A 72 0.40 0.67 -13.05
N TYR A 73 1.63 1.02 -12.69
CA TYR A 73 2.55 1.69 -13.63
C TYR A 73 2.82 0.81 -14.86
N THR A 74 3.15 -0.45 -14.65
CA THR A 74 3.46 -1.41 -15.72
C THR A 74 2.25 -1.62 -16.65
N ASP A 75 1.05 -1.70 -16.07
CA ASP A 75 -0.18 -1.90 -16.83
C ASP A 75 -0.49 -0.68 -17.71
N GLY A 76 -0.32 0.55 -17.20
CA GLY A 76 -0.46 1.76 -18.00
C GLY A 76 0.56 1.86 -19.14
N VAL A 77 1.80 1.43 -18.91
CA VAL A 77 2.80 1.33 -20.00
C VAL A 77 2.36 0.33 -21.07
N LYS A 78 1.94 -0.88 -20.65
CA LYS A 78 1.48 -1.93 -21.57
C LYS A 78 0.27 -1.50 -22.37
N GLU A 79 -0.72 -0.89 -21.73
CA GLU A 79 -1.93 -0.35 -22.38
C GLU A 79 -1.56 0.64 -23.47
N PHE A 80 -0.71 1.63 -23.14
CA PHE A 80 -0.30 2.64 -24.12
C PHE A 80 0.44 2.03 -25.31
N LEU A 81 1.42 1.15 -25.04
CA LEU A 81 2.23 0.53 -26.10
C LEU A 81 1.42 -0.43 -26.98
N ALA A 82 0.42 -1.12 -26.42
CA ALA A 82 -0.48 -1.95 -27.22
C ALA A 82 -1.31 -1.13 -28.20
N ALA A 83 -1.75 0.07 -27.79
CA ALA A 83 -2.50 1.00 -28.66
C ALA A 83 -1.59 1.80 -29.60
N ASN A 84 -0.29 1.93 -29.33
CA ASN A 84 0.67 2.73 -30.08
C ASN A 84 1.98 1.95 -30.28
N PRO A 85 2.02 0.93 -31.16
CA PRO A 85 3.18 0.03 -31.28
C PRO A 85 4.48 0.75 -31.69
N ASP A 86 4.38 1.85 -32.44
CA ASP A 86 5.52 2.63 -32.92
C ASP A 86 5.98 3.71 -31.94
N ALA A 87 5.40 3.75 -30.72
CA ALA A 87 5.75 4.74 -29.72
C ALA A 87 7.13 4.45 -29.11
N PHE A 88 8.03 5.43 -29.17
CA PHE A 88 9.39 5.33 -28.62
C PHE A 88 9.68 6.37 -27.53
N ASP A 89 8.83 7.39 -27.35
CA ASP A 89 9.04 8.45 -26.36
C ASP A 89 8.47 8.03 -24.99
N PRO A 90 9.36 7.82 -23.97
CA PRO A 90 8.95 7.41 -22.64
C PRO A 90 8.02 8.42 -21.94
N LYS A 91 8.06 9.69 -22.31
CA LYS A 91 7.15 10.70 -21.75
C LYS A 91 5.68 10.39 -22.05
N LYS A 92 5.40 9.80 -23.22
CA LYS A 92 4.04 9.48 -23.64
C LYS A 92 3.46 8.32 -22.84
N TYR A 93 4.13 7.18 -22.80
CA TYR A 93 3.64 6.02 -22.03
C TYR A 93 3.80 6.21 -20.52
N GLY A 94 4.81 6.96 -20.08
CA GLY A 94 4.98 7.31 -18.68
C GLY A 94 3.85 8.18 -18.15
N LYS A 95 3.28 9.08 -18.96
CA LYS A 95 2.12 9.88 -18.56
C LYS A 95 0.90 9.00 -18.25
N VAL A 96 0.57 8.04 -19.12
CA VAL A 96 -0.55 7.10 -18.89
C VAL A 96 -0.28 6.24 -17.66
N ALA A 97 0.96 5.73 -17.52
CA ALA A 97 1.35 4.95 -16.34
C ALA A 97 1.22 5.73 -15.03
N MET A 98 1.56 7.02 -15.02
CA MET A 98 1.38 7.89 -13.85
C MET A 98 -0.09 8.08 -13.48
N GLU A 99 -1.01 8.18 -14.44
CA GLU A 99 -2.45 8.28 -14.14
C GLU A 99 -2.97 6.99 -13.48
N HIS A 100 -2.52 5.81 -13.90
CA HIS A 100 -2.83 4.54 -13.25
C HIS A 100 -2.34 4.52 -11.80
N VAL A 101 -1.10 4.96 -11.55
CA VAL A 101 -0.54 5.05 -10.19
C VAL A 101 -1.33 6.04 -9.34
N LYS A 102 -1.66 7.21 -9.89
CA LYS A 102 -2.44 8.25 -9.20
C LYS A 102 -3.78 7.72 -8.72
N ALA A 103 -4.52 7.00 -9.56
CA ALA A 103 -5.80 6.40 -9.20
C ALA A 103 -5.68 5.43 -8.00
N ILE A 104 -4.62 4.60 -7.97
CA ILE A 104 -4.35 3.71 -6.83
C ILE A 104 -4.02 4.53 -5.58
N VAL A 105 -3.15 5.53 -5.68
CA VAL A 105 -2.77 6.38 -4.53
C VAL A 105 -3.99 7.07 -3.93
N GLU A 106 -4.86 7.68 -4.75
CA GLU A 106 -6.09 8.32 -4.28
C GLU A 106 -7.00 7.35 -3.52
N THR A 107 -7.15 6.13 -4.04
CA THR A 107 -7.93 5.07 -3.38
C THR A 107 -7.32 4.72 -2.01
N ARG A 108 -5.99 4.56 -1.93
CA ARG A 108 -5.30 4.25 -0.67
C ARG A 108 -5.35 5.38 0.34
N MET A 109 -5.26 6.63 -0.11
CA MET A 109 -5.43 7.79 0.75
C MET A 109 -6.83 7.84 1.38
N LYS A 110 -7.88 7.61 0.58
CA LYS A 110 -9.26 7.52 1.07
C LYS A 110 -9.41 6.39 2.09
N MET A 111 -8.94 5.19 1.76
CA MET A 111 -8.99 4.01 2.63
C MET A 111 -8.28 4.25 3.97
N CYS A 112 -7.13 4.93 3.97
CA CYS A 112 -6.38 5.25 5.18
C CYS A 112 -6.96 6.46 5.96
N GLY A 113 -8.01 7.09 5.48
CA GLY A 113 -8.63 8.27 6.12
C GLY A 113 -7.75 9.51 6.07
N CYS A 114 -6.92 9.65 5.02
CA CYS A 114 -6.00 10.79 4.85
C CYS A 114 -6.63 11.97 4.09
N THR A 115 -7.86 11.83 3.60
CA THR A 115 -8.57 12.89 2.86
C THR A 115 -8.89 14.05 3.80
N ASP A 116 -8.73 15.29 3.32
CA ASP A 116 -9.06 16.54 4.03
C ASP A 116 -8.35 16.70 5.40
N ARG A 117 -7.12 16.18 5.52
CA ARG A 117 -6.33 16.31 6.74
C ARG A 117 -5.12 17.24 6.63
N VAL A 118 -5.09 18.08 5.60
CA VAL A 118 -4.04 19.09 5.39
C VAL A 118 -4.68 20.47 5.43
#